data_ecff2e84045b6ba85642cbac1c62f500
#
_entry.id   ecff2e84045b6ba85642cbac1c62f500
#
_cell.length_a   1.000
_cell.length_b   1.000
_cell.length_c   1.000
_cell.angle_alpha   90.00
_cell.angle_beta   90.00
_cell.angle_gamma   90.00
#
_symmetry.space_group_name_H-M   'P 1'
#
loop_
_entity.id
_entity.type
_entity.pdbx_description
1 polymer ?
#
loop_
_entity_poly.entity_id
_entity_poly.type
_entity_poly.pdbx_seq_one_letter_code
_entity_poly.pdbx_strand_id
1 'polypeptide(L)'
;MRMRLMPLVSAALVLCVSGPSFTQEWVEFSSQEDRFTCIFPAPPKISDTAWTSEYGAVLPARVYSAAQGQSRYSLTVVDYNPVERLLVEKSWSCPPGTETCQGIGDWGLGYWKNDVRGAIVYATSKFLQRDVKMTHLMWNSQSLVQGQELQLTNNADLSRTFAAVYMHENKLIIMEATAPRGYPPPAVFTQSLGWLDESGRALRYSTMYINAPDVPKPAPRGAAPPNPNDRNDGAGANGGRGGQVR
;
A
#
# COMPACT_ATOMS: atom_id res chain seq x y z
N MET A 1 -23.35 67.51 57.88
CA MET A 1 -22.89 66.16 58.05
C MET A 1 -23.34 65.40 56.80
N ARG A 2 -22.44 65.24 55.77
CA ARG A 2 -22.77 64.61 54.46
C ARG A 2 -22.03 63.32 54.40
N MET A 3 -22.76 62.20 54.47
CA MET A 3 -22.31 60.84 54.40
C MET A 3 -22.13 60.44 52.90
N ARG A 4 -20.91 60.20 52.49
CA ARG A 4 -20.59 59.69 51.13
C ARG A 4 -20.72 58.21 51.12
N LEU A 5 -21.66 57.66 50.31
CA LEU A 5 -21.73 56.28 49.99
C LEU A 5 -20.59 55.90 48.96
N MET A 6 -19.77 54.99 49.32
CA MET A 6 -18.84 54.35 48.39
C MET A 6 -19.55 53.18 47.64
N PRO A 7 -19.41 53.04 46.32
CA PRO A 7 -19.92 51.89 45.64
C PRO A 7 -18.88 50.74 45.72
N LEU A 8 -19.31 49.57 46.19
CA LEU A 8 -18.60 48.32 46.16
C LEU A 8 -18.56 47.84 44.71
N VAL A 9 -17.37 47.82 44.12
CA VAL A 9 -17.11 47.16 42.82
C VAL A 9 -16.89 45.67 43.07
N SER A 10 -17.89 44.83 42.75
CA SER A 10 -17.77 43.37 42.75
C SER A 10 -17.00 42.94 41.50
N ALA A 11 -15.75 42.56 41.69
CA ALA A 11 -14.95 41.88 40.63
C ALA A 11 -15.46 40.45 40.47
N ALA A 12 -16.21 40.18 39.38
CA ALA A 12 -16.57 38.84 38.97
C ALA A 12 -15.33 38.13 38.39
N LEU A 13 -14.77 37.19 39.14
CA LEU A 13 -13.68 36.33 38.71
C LEU A 13 -14.25 35.27 37.76
N VAL A 14 -14.10 35.46 36.44
CA VAL A 14 -14.44 34.49 35.42
C VAL A 14 -13.35 33.39 35.46
N LEU A 15 -13.64 32.28 36.14
CA LEU A 15 -12.86 31.04 36.07
C LEU A 15 -13.06 30.47 34.67
N CYS A 16 -12.09 30.69 33.77
CA CYS A 16 -11.95 29.93 32.54
C CYS A 16 -11.65 28.49 32.93
N VAL A 17 -12.67 27.63 32.93
CA VAL A 17 -12.51 26.19 33.00
C VAL A 17 -11.92 25.78 31.67
N SER A 18 -10.60 25.75 31.58
CA SER A 18 -9.88 25.01 30.51
C SER A 18 -10.20 23.55 30.72
N GLY A 19 -11.17 23.04 29.95
CA GLY A 19 -11.39 21.62 29.84
C GLY A 19 -10.09 20.93 29.41
N PRO A 20 -9.85 19.66 29.79
CA PRO A 20 -8.67 18.94 29.38
C PRO A 20 -8.64 18.95 27.85
N SER A 21 -7.70 19.68 27.26
CA SER A 21 -7.33 19.52 25.87
C SER A 21 -6.75 18.10 25.79
N PHE A 22 -7.57 17.13 25.38
CA PHE A 22 -7.04 15.87 24.92
C PHE A 22 -6.22 16.19 23.66
N THR A 23 -4.94 16.46 23.86
CA THR A 23 -3.98 16.43 22.75
C THR A 23 -4.01 14.99 22.28
N GLN A 24 -4.69 14.75 21.18
CA GLN A 24 -4.72 13.43 20.56
C GLN A 24 -3.28 13.11 20.12
N GLU A 25 -2.64 12.23 20.88
CA GLU A 25 -1.26 11.85 20.66
C GLU A 25 -1.20 10.89 19.47
N TRP A 26 -0.36 11.22 18.49
CA TRP A 26 -0.08 10.33 17.38
C TRP A 26 0.65 9.09 17.89
N VAL A 27 0.18 7.92 17.46
CA VAL A 27 0.63 6.63 17.97
C VAL A 27 1.38 5.89 16.86
N GLU A 28 2.59 5.47 17.14
CA GLU A 28 3.28 4.52 16.27
C GLU A 28 2.63 3.14 16.41
N PHE A 29 2.14 2.61 15.31
CA PHE A 29 1.55 1.29 15.21
C PHE A 29 2.47 0.37 14.40
N SER A 30 2.61 -0.88 14.85
CA SER A 30 3.44 -1.89 14.20
C SER A 30 2.64 -3.16 13.98
N SER A 31 2.67 -3.70 12.76
CA SER A 31 2.11 -5.00 12.41
C SER A 31 3.22 -5.93 11.94
N GLN A 32 3.56 -6.92 12.76
CA GLN A 32 4.52 -7.95 12.37
C GLN A 32 3.94 -8.87 11.27
N GLU A 33 2.66 -9.17 11.33
CA GLU A 33 1.97 -10.00 10.33
C GLU A 33 1.98 -9.35 8.95
N ASP A 34 1.69 -8.05 8.88
CA ASP A 34 1.66 -7.31 7.61
C ASP A 34 2.97 -6.55 7.33
N ARG A 35 3.97 -6.69 8.21
CA ARG A 35 5.36 -6.24 8.04
C ARG A 35 5.54 -4.75 7.79
N PHE A 36 4.80 -3.92 8.54
CA PHE A 36 4.94 -2.48 8.46
C PHE A 36 4.87 -1.79 9.82
N THR A 37 5.39 -0.55 9.87
CA THR A 37 5.09 0.43 10.92
C THR A 37 4.46 1.66 10.28
N CYS A 38 3.57 2.35 11.02
CA CYS A 38 2.98 3.60 10.57
C CYS A 38 2.46 4.40 11.76
N ILE A 39 2.51 5.73 11.69
CA ILE A 39 2.01 6.61 12.74
C ILE A 39 0.56 7.00 12.42
N PHE A 40 -0.36 6.68 13.32
CA PHE A 40 -1.78 7.01 13.24
C PHE A 40 -2.17 8.07 14.26
N PRO A 41 -3.24 8.86 14.01
CA PRO A 41 -3.72 9.85 14.99
C PRO A 41 -4.37 9.24 16.24
N ALA A 42 -4.63 7.93 16.23
CA ALA A 42 -5.11 7.12 17.33
C ALA A 42 -4.82 5.65 17.01
N PRO A 43 -4.88 4.72 17.98
CA PRO A 43 -4.78 3.28 17.68
C PRO A 43 -5.75 2.88 16.58
N PRO A 44 -5.29 2.27 15.47
CA PRO A 44 -6.14 1.98 14.33
C PRO A 44 -7.14 0.86 14.64
N LYS A 45 -8.35 1.00 14.11
CA LYS A 45 -9.31 -0.10 14.03
C LYS A 45 -8.89 -1.01 12.87
N ILE A 46 -8.81 -2.30 13.13
CA ILE A 46 -8.40 -3.31 12.16
C ILE A 46 -9.63 -4.07 11.67
N SER A 47 -9.73 -4.29 10.36
CA SER A 47 -10.79 -5.10 9.75
C SER A 47 -10.27 -5.85 8.54
N ASP A 48 -10.66 -7.12 8.42
CA ASP A 48 -10.37 -7.92 7.25
C ASP A 48 -11.36 -7.60 6.12
N THR A 49 -10.87 -7.68 4.88
CA THR A 49 -11.62 -7.43 3.67
C THR A 49 -11.05 -8.26 2.52
N ALA A 50 -11.61 -8.12 1.32
CA ALA A 50 -11.10 -8.74 0.11
C ALA A 50 -10.77 -7.66 -0.92
N TRP A 51 -9.71 -7.90 -1.69
CA TRP A 51 -9.29 -7.09 -2.81
C TRP A 51 -9.38 -7.89 -4.09
N THR A 52 -10.07 -7.38 -5.09
CA THR A 52 -10.05 -7.98 -6.43
C THR A 52 -8.92 -7.37 -7.24
N SER A 53 -7.95 -8.18 -7.64
CA SER A 53 -6.82 -7.76 -8.46
C SER A 53 -7.25 -7.41 -9.89
N GLU A 54 -6.34 -6.84 -10.69
CA GLU A 54 -6.60 -6.49 -12.09
C GLU A 54 -7.06 -7.70 -12.91
N TYR A 55 -6.47 -8.86 -12.68
CA TYR A 55 -6.82 -10.11 -13.39
C TYR A 55 -7.90 -10.91 -12.66
N GLY A 56 -8.52 -10.33 -11.64
CA GLY A 56 -9.69 -10.84 -10.96
C GLY A 56 -9.41 -11.95 -9.95
N ALA A 57 -8.19 -12.04 -9.40
CA ALA A 57 -7.94 -12.80 -8.20
C ALA A 57 -8.57 -12.10 -6.99
N VAL A 58 -9.28 -12.84 -6.14
CA VAL A 58 -9.81 -12.32 -4.89
C VAL A 58 -8.79 -12.58 -3.79
N LEU A 59 -8.07 -11.52 -3.42
CA LEU A 59 -6.95 -11.56 -2.48
C LEU A 59 -7.38 -11.16 -1.08
N PRO A 60 -6.83 -11.79 -0.03
CA PRO A 60 -7.06 -11.33 1.34
C PRO A 60 -6.45 -9.94 1.53
N ALA A 61 -7.19 -9.09 2.24
CA ALA A 61 -6.75 -7.74 2.55
C ALA A 61 -7.16 -7.35 3.97
N ARG A 62 -6.40 -6.43 4.56
CA ARG A 62 -6.65 -5.90 5.90
C ARG A 62 -6.58 -4.38 5.88
N VAL A 63 -7.54 -3.74 6.52
CA VAL A 63 -7.63 -2.29 6.61
C VAL A 63 -7.38 -1.85 8.05
N TYR A 64 -6.44 -0.94 8.21
CA TYR A 64 -6.10 -0.24 9.44
C TYR A 64 -6.64 1.18 9.32
N SER A 65 -7.60 1.57 10.14
CA SER A 65 -8.28 2.86 10.00
C SER A 65 -8.33 3.65 11.30
N ALA A 66 -8.14 4.96 11.20
CA ALA A 66 -8.27 5.90 12.30
C ALA A 66 -8.90 7.21 11.82
N ALA A 67 -9.37 8.04 12.75
CA ALA A 67 -9.92 9.36 12.44
C ALA A 67 -9.43 10.39 13.46
N GLN A 68 -9.31 11.65 13.00
CA GLN A 68 -9.02 12.81 13.85
C GLN A 68 -9.91 13.98 13.43
N GLY A 69 -10.90 14.31 14.26
CA GLY A 69 -11.92 15.25 13.87
C GLY A 69 -12.67 14.80 12.62
N GLN A 70 -12.59 15.59 11.56
CA GLN A 70 -13.18 15.25 10.26
C GLN A 70 -12.20 14.57 9.30
N SER A 71 -10.92 14.47 9.65
CA SER A 71 -9.92 13.78 8.85
C SER A 71 -9.98 12.27 9.07
N ARG A 72 -9.78 11.52 8.01
CA ARG A 72 -9.82 10.04 8.00
C ARG A 72 -8.50 9.52 7.47
N TYR A 73 -8.02 8.42 8.05
CA TYR A 73 -6.75 7.79 7.74
C TYR A 73 -6.97 6.31 7.59
N SER A 74 -6.45 5.72 6.55
CA SER A 74 -6.48 4.27 6.35
C SER A 74 -5.21 3.78 5.68
N LEU A 75 -4.77 2.60 6.09
CA LEU A 75 -3.73 1.83 5.45
C LEU A 75 -4.31 0.45 5.15
N THR A 76 -4.34 0.09 3.88
CA THR A 76 -4.81 -1.22 3.42
C THR A 76 -3.60 -2.04 3.00
N VAL A 77 -3.49 -3.26 3.52
CA VAL A 77 -2.51 -4.25 3.08
C VAL A 77 -3.24 -5.35 2.34
N VAL A 78 -2.82 -5.61 1.11
CA VAL A 78 -3.35 -6.71 0.28
C VAL A 78 -2.25 -7.75 0.09
N ASP A 79 -2.50 -8.97 0.43
CA ASP A 79 -1.54 -10.06 0.27
C ASP A 79 -1.64 -10.67 -1.13
N TYR A 80 -0.62 -10.40 -1.96
CA TYR A 80 -0.48 -10.96 -3.32
C TYR A 80 0.23 -12.31 -3.34
N ASN A 81 0.73 -12.84 -2.21
CA ASN A 81 1.41 -14.13 -2.20
C ASN A 81 0.57 -15.29 -2.77
N PRO A 82 -0.76 -15.38 -2.53
CA PRO A 82 -1.58 -16.44 -3.09
C PRO A 82 -2.02 -16.20 -4.55
N VAL A 83 -1.63 -15.10 -5.21
CA VAL A 83 -2.16 -14.68 -6.52
C VAL A 83 -1.96 -15.72 -7.62
N GLU A 84 -0.78 -16.35 -7.67
CA GLU A 84 -0.48 -17.40 -8.67
C GLU A 84 -1.46 -18.56 -8.54
N ARG A 85 -1.57 -19.13 -7.34
CA ARG A 85 -2.50 -20.25 -7.07
C ARG A 85 -3.94 -19.88 -7.42
N LEU A 86 -4.41 -18.70 -6.97
CA LEU A 86 -5.80 -18.27 -7.20
C LEU A 86 -6.11 -18.05 -8.68
N LEU A 87 -5.17 -17.53 -9.46
CA LEU A 87 -5.37 -17.33 -10.88
C LEU A 87 -5.30 -18.64 -11.65
N VAL A 88 -4.45 -19.60 -11.25
CA VAL A 88 -4.42 -20.95 -11.81
C VAL A 88 -5.74 -21.67 -11.53
N GLU A 89 -6.23 -21.66 -10.29
CA GLU A 89 -7.52 -22.27 -9.92
C GLU A 89 -8.68 -21.64 -10.72
N LYS A 90 -8.66 -20.31 -10.88
CA LYS A 90 -9.65 -19.59 -11.71
C LYS A 90 -9.60 -20.03 -13.16
N SER A 91 -8.42 -20.25 -13.73
CA SER A 91 -8.27 -20.69 -15.13
C SER A 91 -8.91 -22.06 -15.41
N TRP A 92 -8.96 -22.95 -14.40
CA TRP A 92 -9.59 -24.27 -14.55
C TRP A 92 -11.12 -24.22 -14.60
N SER A 93 -11.73 -23.18 -14.06
CA SER A 93 -13.18 -22.98 -14.04
C SER A 93 -13.71 -22.12 -15.20
N CYS A 94 -12.86 -21.77 -16.14
CA CYS A 94 -13.25 -20.92 -17.26
C CYS A 94 -14.11 -21.66 -18.26
N PRO A 95 -15.22 -21.08 -18.74
CA PRO A 95 -16.00 -21.62 -19.83
C PRO A 95 -15.13 -21.75 -21.10
N PRO A 96 -15.33 -22.81 -21.92
CA PRO A 96 -14.64 -22.96 -23.19
C PRO A 96 -14.83 -21.74 -24.09
N GLY A 97 -13.76 -21.23 -24.70
CA GLY A 97 -13.78 -20.07 -25.59
C GLY A 97 -13.75 -18.69 -24.91
N THR A 98 -13.59 -18.64 -23.59
CA THR A 98 -13.44 -17.37 -22.86
C THR A 98 -11.97 -16.94 -22.82
N GLU A 99 -11.61 -15.96 -23.62
CA GLU A 99 -10.22 -15.47 -23.74
C GLU A 99 -9.67 -14.90 -22.44
N THR A 100 -10.47 -14.20 -21.66
CA THR A 100 -10.06 -13.48 -20.44
C THR A 100 -9.74 -14.38 -19.24
N CYS A 101 -10.24 -15.60 -19.22
CA CYS A 101 -10.01 -16.54 -18.12
C CYS A 101 -8.82 -17.46 -18.32
N GLN A 102 -8.49 -17.81 -19.57
CA GLN A 102 -7.49 -18.84 -19.88
C GLN A 102 -6.09 -18.27 -20.09
N GLY A 103 -5.93 -16.96 -20.01
CA GLY A 103 -4.63 -16.32 -20.27
C GLY A 103 -4.14 -16.60 -21.68
N ILE A 104 -4.97 -16.29 -22.68
CA ILE A 104 -4.68 -16.54 -24.10
C ILE A 104 -3.55 -15.64 -24.61
N GLY A 105 -2.79 -16.19 -25.52
CA GLY A 105 -1.65 -15.56 -26.16
C GLY A 105 -0.38 -15.75 -25.34
N ASP A 106 0.50 -14.76 -25.37
CA ASP A 106 1.80 -14.77 -24.67
C ASP A 106 1.69 -14.75 -23.13
N TRP A 107 0.48 -14.88 -22.60
CA TRP A 107 0.14 -14.75 -21.19
C TRP A 107 0.19 -16.06 -20.40
N GLY A 108 0.62 -17.16 -20.93
CA GLY A 108 0.71 -18.48 -20.32
C GLY A 108 0.71 -18.55 -18.78
N LEU A 109 1.15 -19.64 -18.20
CA LEU A 109 1.17 -19.90 -16.75
C LEU A 109 1.89 -18.82 -15.88
N GLY A 110 2.50 -17.81 -16.48
CA GLY A 110 3.20 -16.72 -15.78
C GLY A 110 2.44 -15.39 -15.71
N TYR A 111 1.18 -15.30 -16.14
CA TYR A 111 0.46 -14.02 -16.22
C TYR A 111 0.18 -13.38 -14.85
N TRP A 112 0.17 -14.15 -13.77
CA TRP A 112 0.12 -13.63 -12.41
C TRP A 112 1.25 -12.65 -12.09
N LYS A 113 2.40 -12.78 -12.77
CA LYS A 113 3.53 -11.86 -12.65
C LYS A 113 3.16 -10.45 -13.14
N ASN A 114 2.29 -10.36 -14.13
CA ASN A 114 1.79 -9.08 -14.62
C ASN A 114 0.79 -8.46 -13.64
N ASP A 115 -0.02 -9.28 -12.97
CA ASP A 115 -0.92 -8.82 -11.91
C ASP A 115 -0.11 -8.19 -10.74
N VAL A 116 0.98 -8.86 -10.31
CA VAL A 116 1.90 -8.31 -9.30
C VAL A 116 2.58 -7.03 -9.78
N ARG A 117 3.09 -7.01 -11.02
CA ARG A 117 3.77 -5.82 -11.59
C ARG A 117 2.82 -4.65 -11.80
N GLY A 118 1.58 -4.93 -12.19
CA GLY A 118 0.55 -3.92 -12.41
C GLY A 118 -0.13 -3.42 -11.14
N ALA A 119 0.04 -4.09 -10.00
CA ALA A 119 -0.74 -3.85 -8.79
C ALA A 119 -0.75 -2.39 -8.31
N ILE A 120 0.41 -1.70 -8.34
CA ILE A 120 0.51 -0.28 -7.97
C ILE A 120 -0.33 0.57 -8.91
N VAL A 121 -0.19 0.36 -10.22
CA VAL A 121 -0.90 1.13 -11.26
C VAL A 121 -2.40 0.85 -11.17
N TYR A 122 -2.77 -0.42 -10.98
CA TYR A 122 -4.18 -0.80 -10.82
C TYR A 122 -4.81 -0.17 -9.58
N ALA A 123 -4.14 -0.20 -8.42
CA ALA A 123 -4.63 0.47 -7.22
C ALA A 123 -4.73 1.99 -7.43
N THR A 124 -3.76 2.60 -8.08
CA THR A 124 -3.80 4.02 -8.46
C THR A 124 -5.01 4.33 -9.35
N SER A 125 -5.32 3.47 -10.33
CA SER A 125 -6.48 3.66 -11.22
C SER A 125 -7.81 3.67 -10.45
N LYS A 126 -7.93 2.93 -9.33
CA LYS A 126 -9.14 2.93 -8.49
C LYS A 126 -9.40 4.31 -7.86
N PHE A 127 -8.36 5.05 -7.53
CA PHE A 127 -8.51 6.43 -7.05
C PHE A 127 -9.02 7.35 -8.17
N LEU A 128 -8.53 7.17 -9.40
CA LEU A 128 -8.89 8.00 -10.55
C LEU A 128 -10.31 7.71 -11.09
N GLN A 129 -10.88 6.57 -10.73
CA GLN A 129 -12.28 6.23 -11.06
C GLN A 129 -13.31 6.90 -10.14
N ARG A 130 -12.85 7.53 -9.04
CA ARG A 130 -13.72 8.30 -8.14
C ARG A 130 -14.09 9.65 -8.75
N ASP A 131 -15.13 10.30 -8.21
CA ASP A 131 -15.49 11.68 -8.60
C ASP A 131 -14.52 12.68 -7.97
N VAL A 132 -13.33 12.80 -8.57
CA VAL A 132 -12.21 13.59 -8.05
C VAL A 132 -11.50 14.34 -9.16
N LYS A 133 -10.86 15.44 -8.78
CA LYS A 133 -9.85 16.12 -9.61
C LYS A 133 -8.47 15.71 -9.13
N MET A 134 -7.71 15.03 -9.96
CA MET A 134 -6.29 14.76 -9.68
C MET A 134 -5.49 16.06 -9.76
N THR A 135 -4.74 16.37 -8.70
CA THR A 135 -3.88 17.56 -8.60
C THR A 135 -2.40 17.19 -8.61
N HIS A 136 -2.06 15.96 -8.28
CA HIS A 136 -0.69 15.46 -8.27
C HIS A 136 -0.68 13.94 -8.46
N LEU A 137 0.27 13.44 -9.26
CA LEU A 137 0.61 12.02 -9.41
C LEU A 137 2.09 11.92 -9.78
N MET A 138 2.84 11.17 -8.99
CA MET A 138 4.27 10.95 -9.26
C MET A 138 4.73 9.58 -8.76
N TRP A 139 5.83 9.10 -9.29
CA TRP A 139 6.60 8.05 -8.66
C TRP A 139 7.26 8.60 -7.39
N ASN A 140 7.19 7.81 -6.33
CA ASN A 140 7.76 8.13 -5.03
C ASN A 140 8.46 6.90 -4.46
N SER A 141 9.20 7.07 -3.38
CA SER A 141 9.74 5.96 -2.61
C SER A 141 9.63 6.24 -1.13
N GLN A 142 9.21 5.23 -0.38
CA GLN A 142 9.21 5.28 1.08
C GLN A 142 10.29 4.34 1.60
N SER A 143 11.30 4.92 2.28
CA SER A 143 12.46 4.15 2.76
C SER A 143 13.08 3.27 1.67
N LEU A 144 13.25 3.83 0.48
CA LEU A 144 13.76 3.19 -0.75
C LEU A 144 12.88 2.07 -1.33
N VAL A 145 11.66 1.87 -0.88
CA VAL A 145 10.68 1.01 -1.57
C VAL A 145 9.90 1.85 -2.57
N GLN A 146 9.95 1.46 -3.84
CA GLN A 146 9.31 2.21 -4.93
C GLN A 146 7.79 2.14 -4.84
N GLY A 147 7.13 3.26 -5.16
CA GLY A 147 5.67 3.38 -5.19
C GLY A 147 5.19 4.59 -5.97
N GLN A 148 3.93 4.93 -5.79
CA GLN A 148 3.29 6.11 -6.37
C GLN A 148 2.62 6.94 -5.27
N GLU A 149 2.62 8.25 -5.44
CA GLU A 149 1.92 9.21 -4.60
C GLU A 149 0.90 9.99 -5.43
N LEU A 150 -0.28 10.21 -4.85
CA LEU A 150 -1.38 10.95 -5.46
C LEU A 150 -1.91 12.01 -4.52
N GLN A 151 -2.35 13.14 -5.10
CA GLN A 151 -3.19 14.11 -4.40
C GLN A 151 -4.43 14.38 -5.24
N LEU A 152 -5.58 14.29 -4.60
CA LEU A 152 -6.89 14.40 -5.25
C LEU A 152 -7.72 15.44 -4.50
N THR A 153 -8.55 16.16 -5.21
CA THR A 153 -9.62 16.99 -4.64
C THR A 153 -10.95 16.32 -4.94
N ASN A 154 -11.73 15.99 -3.91
CA ASN A 154 -13.06 15.41 -4.06
C ASN A 154 -14.02 16.51 -4.57
N ASN A 155 -14.76 16.23 -5.65
CA ASN A 155 -15.61 17.23 -6.27
C ASN A 155 -16.84 17.57 -5.41
N ALA A 156 -17.32 16.62 -4.59
CA ALA A 156 -18.51 16.79 -3.79
C ALA A 156 -18.36 17.81 -2.64
N ASP A 157 -17.21 17.82 -1.94
CA ASP A 157 -17.02 18.60 -0.72
C ASP A 157 -15.70 19.38 -0.68
N LEU A 158 -14.91 19.29 -1.74
CA LEU A 158 -13.60 19.89 -1.90
C LEU A 158 -12.59 19.45 -0.82
N SER A 159 -12.85 18.35 -0.12
CA SER A 159 -11.85 17.70 0.71
C SER A 159 -10.69 17.18 -0.13
N ARG A 160 -9.52 17.05 0.48
CA ARG A 160 -8.33 16.58 -0.22
C ARG A 160 -7.96 15.18 0.24
N THR A 161 -7.77 14.29 -0.72
CA THR A 161 -7.27 12.95 -0.49
C THR A 161 -5.79 12.88 -0.88
N PHE A 162 -4.97 12.41 0.03
CA PHE A 162 -3.55 12.12 -0.14
C PHE A 162 -3.39 10.61 -0.07
N ALA A 163 -2.92 10.01 -1.14
CA ALA A 163 -2.75 8.56 -1.21
C ALA A 163 -1.32 8.22 -1.63
N ALA A 164 -0.84 7.09 -1.14
CA ALA A 164 0.42 6.50 -1.56
C ALA A 164 0.27 4.99 -1.68
N VAL A 165 0.85 4.42 -2.72
CA VAL A 165 0.72 3.00 -3.05
C VAL A 165 2.10 2.41 -3.23
N TYR A 166 2.40 1.34 -2.48
CA TYR A 166 3.69 0.65 -2.50
C TYR A 166 3.48 -0.85 -2.65
N MET A 167 4.48 -1.53 -3.19
CA MET A 167 4.52 -2.98 -3.24
C MET A 167 5.81 -3.47 -2.59
N HIS A 168 5.67 -4.25 -1.51
CA HIS A 168 6.80 -4.77 -0.76
C HIS A 168 6.57 -6.24 -0.40
N GLU A 169 7.49 -7.12 -0.81
CA GLU A 169 7.41 -8.57 -0.57
C GLU A 169 6.04 -9.17 -0.93
N ASN A 170 5.53 -8.82 -2.11
CA ASN A 170 4.19 -9.18 -2.61
C ASN A 170 3.02 -8.74 -1.70
N LYS A 171 3.23 -7.76 -0.84
CA LYS A 171 2.16 -7.07 -0.12
C LYS A 171 1.96 -5.68 -0.74
N LEU A 172 0.77 -5.44 -1.26
CA LEU A 172 0.38 -4.12 -1.77
C LEU A 172 -0.12 -3.28 -0.61
N ILE A 173 0.54 -2.16 -0.35
CA ILE A 173 0.16 -1.23 0.70
C ILE A 173 -0.43 0.01 0.08
N ILE A 174 -1.66 0.34 0.48
CA ILE A 174 -2.39 1.51 0.03
C ILE A 174 -2.65 2.40 1.24
N MET A 175 -1.95 3.53 1.30
CA MET A 175 -2.19 4.57 2.28
C MET A 175 -3.17 5.59 1.72
N GLU A 176 -4.15 5.97 2.51
CA GLU A 176 -5.12 7.01 2.14
C GLU A 176 -5.42 7.89 3.35
N ALA A 177 -5.29 9.19 3.18
CA ALA A 177 -5.74 10.16 4.17
C ALA A 177 -6.58 11.24 3.50
N THR A 178 -7.79 11.46 4.01
CA THR A 178 -8.68 12.52 3.52
C THR A 178 -8.83 13.59 4.60
N ALA A 179 -8.49 14.82 4.24
CA ALA A 179 -8.58 16.00 5.09
C ALA A 179 -9.62 16.99 4.54
N PRO A 180 -10.41 17.66 5.37
CA PRO A 180 -11.35 18.69 4.94
C PRO A 180 -10.66 19.82 4.18
N ARG A 181 -11.44 20.56 3.38
CA ARG A 181 -10.93 21.73 2.67
C ARG A 181 -10.26 22.70 3.65
N GLY A 182 -9.05 23.19 3.29
CA GLY A 182 -8.30 24.15 4.08
C GLY A 182 -7.46 23.54 5.21
N TYR A 183 -7.59 22.27 5.51
CA TYR A 183 -6.73 21.58 6.47
C TYR A 183 -5.33 21.32 5.89
N PRO A 184 -4.29 21.27 6.74
CA PRO A 184 -2.94 20.95 6.28
C PRO A 184 -2.86 19.52 5.72
N PRO A 185 -1.87 19.25 4.85
CA PRO A 185 -1.59 17.88 4.41
C PRO A 185 -1.29 16.95 5.59
N PRO A 186 -1.73 15.69 5.57
CA PRO A 186 -1.54 14.72 6.65
C PRO A 186 -0.13 14.10 6.65
N ALA A 187 0.91 14.95 6.64
CA ALA A 187 2.30 14.54 6.43
C ALA A 187 2.81 13.51 7.45
N VAL A 188 2.40 13.65 8.73
CA VAL A 188 2.80 12.70 9.78
C VAL A 188 2.39 11.27 9.43
N PHE A 189 1.19 11.08 8.89
CA PHE A 189 0.73 9.76 8.44
C PHE A 189 1.42 9.33 7.16
N THR A 190 1.35 10.15 6.10
CA THR A 190 1.80 9.75 4.75
C THR A 190 3.31 9.49 4.64
N GLN A 191 4.12 10.04 5.56
CA GLN A 191 5.58 9.89 5.57
C GLN A 191 6.10 8.93 6.64
N SER A 192 5.22 8.29 7.42
CA SER A 192 5.63 7.46 8.56
C SER A 192 5.73 5.97 8.26
N LEU A 193 5.38 5.54 7.03
CA LEU A 193 5.45 4.13 6.67
C LEU A 193 6.89 3.60 6.77
N GLY A 194 7.07 2.54 7.56
CA GLY A 194 8.30 1.79 7.69
C GLY A 194 8.08 0.32 7.38
N TRP A 195 9.16 -0.38 7.06
CA TRP A 195 9.15 -1.78 6.65
C TRP A 195 9.74 -2.66 7.74
N LEU A 196 9.15 -3.84 7.94
CA LEU A 196 9.61 -4.83 8.91
C LEU A 196 10.02 -6.13 8.21
N ASP A 197 11.04 -6.79 8.75
CA ASP A 197 11.40 -8.16 8.37
C ASP A 197 10.46 -9.18 9.05
N GLU A 198 10.66 -10.47 8.76
CA GLU A 198 9.88 -11.57 9.35
C GLU A 198 9.93 -11.63 10.86
N SER A 199 11.01 -11.11 11.45
CA SER A 199 11.20 -11.07 12.89
C SER A 199 10.61 -9.81 13.56
N GLY A 200 10.02 -8.90 12.76
CA GLY A 200 9.46 -7.62 13.24
C GLY A 200 10.51 -6.52 13.44
N ARG A 201 11.74 -6.70 12.92
CA ARG A 201 12.78 -5.66 12.97
C ARG A 201 12.68 -4.74 11.78
N ALA A 202 13.03 -3.45 12.00
CA ALA A 202 13.02 -2.46 10.93
C ALA A 202 13.97 -2.81 9.79
N LEU A 203 13.44 -2.85 8.55
CA LEU A 203 14.20 -3.03 7.33
C LEU A 203 14.71 -1.68 6.82
N ARG A 204 15.97 -1.68 6.36
CA ARG A 204 16.56 -0.54 5.66
C ARG A 204 17.27 -1.02 4.41
N TYR A 205 16.86 -0.48 3.29
CA TYR A 205 17.48 -0.77 1.99
C TYR A 205 18.65 0.18 1.74
N SER A 206 19.70 -0.30 1.07
CA SER A 206 20.83 0.52 0.59
C SER A 206 20.65 0.95 -0.86
N THR A 207 19.74 0.30 -1.59
CA THR A 207 19.39 0.59 -2.99
C THR A 207 17.88 0.57 -3.14
N MET A 208 17.36 1.12 -4.25
CA MET A 208 15.93 1.09 -4.54
C MET A 208 15.40 -0.34 -4.60
N TYR A 209 14.44 -0.65 -3.75
CA TYR A 209 13.69 -1.90 -3.80
C TYR A 209 12.54 -1.76 -4.77
N ILE A 210 12.48 -2.67 -5.72
CA ILE A 210 11.39 -2.81 -6.69
C ILE A 210 10.85 -4.22 -6.53
N ASN A 211 9.57 -4.36 -6.22
CA ASN A 211 8.93 -5.67 -6.13
C ASN A 211 8.69 -6.21 -7.55
N ALA A 212 9.73 -6.79 -8.13
CA ALA A 212 9.66 -7.42 -9.45
C ALA A 212 9.84 -8.91 -9.30
N PRO A 213 8.89 -9.74 -9.81
CA PRO A 213 9.16 -11.16 -10.02
C PRO A 213 10.38 -11.27 -10.92
N ASP A 214 11.24 -12.24 -10.68
CA ASP A 214 12.54 -12.47 -11.31
C ASP A 214 12.73 -11.78 -12.67
N VAL A 215 13.57 -10.75 -12.70
CA VAL A 215 13.93 -10.10 -13.95
C VAL A 215 14.96 -10.98 -14.65
N PRO A 216 14.75 -11.42 -15.90
CA PRO A 216 15.75 -12.15 -16.66
C PRO A 216 17.05 -11.34 -16.69
N LYS A 217 18.17 -11.97 -16.35
CA LYS A 217 19.47 -11.33 -16.48
C LYS A 217 19.71 -10.98 -17.96
N PRO A 218 20.21 -9.78 -18.29
CA PRO A 218 20.58 -9.46 -19.66
C PRO A 218 21.55 -10.51 -20.20
N ALA A 219 21.31 -11.00 -21.42
CA ALA A 219 22.26 -11.88 -22.08
C ALA A 219 23.61 -11.17 -22.22
N PRO A 220 24.75 -11.86 -22.06
CA PRO A 220 26.05 -11.28 -22.32
C PRO A 220 26.09 -10.65 -23.71
N ARG A 221 26.76 -9.50 -23.86
CA ARG A 221 26.93 -8.88 -25.18
C ARG A 221 27.59 -9.88 -26.14
N GLY A 222 26.96 -10.13 -27.27
CA GLY A 222 27.43 -11.09 -28.27
C GLY A 222 26.88 -12.52 -28.11
N ALA A 223 26.06 -12.79 -27.11
CA ALA A 223 25.31 -14.04 -27.08
C ALA A 223 24.28 -14.07 -28.22
N ALA A 224 24.23 -15.18 -28.96
CA ALA A 224 23.17 -15.37 -29.95
C ALA A 224 21.80 -15.28 -29.25
N PRO A 225 20.74 -14.76 -29.93
CA PRO A 225 19.40 -14.74 -29.37
C PRO A 225 19.03 -16.20 -29.00
N PRO A 226 18.34 -16.41 -27.87
CA PRO A 226 17.93 -17.76 -27.45
C PRO A 226 17.09 -18.38 -28.56
N ASN A 227 17.44 -19.58 -28.94
CA ASN A 227 16.69 -20.35 -29.92
C ASN A 227 15.26 -20.55 -29.36
N PRO A 228 14.21 -20.19 -30.10
CA PRO A 228 12.84 -20.37 -29.64
C PRO A 228 12.47 -21.83 -29.35
N ASN A 229 13.28 -22.80 -29.85
CA ASN A 229 13.09 -24.22 -29.60
C ASN A 229 13.79 -24.74 -28.33
N ASP A 230 14.64 -23.93 -27.65
CA ASP A 230 15.36 -24.35 -26.44
C ASP A 230 14.53 -24.21 -25.13
N ARG A 231 13.23 -24.03 -25.26
CA ARG A 231 12.35 -23.79 -24.09
C ARG A 231 12.11 -25.00 -23.18
N ASN A 232 12.64 -26.18 -23.50
CA ASN A 232 12.29 -27.43 -22.78
C ASN A 232 13.40 -28.11 -21.97
N ASP A 233 14.62 -27.56 -21.89
CA ASP A 233 15.71 -28.33 -21.26
C ASP A 233 16.04 -27.92 -19.82
N GLY A 234 15.17 -27.13 -19.16
CA GLY A 234 15.37 -26.64 -17.78
C GLY A 234 14.90 -27.55 -16.65
N ALA A 235 14.38 -28.77 -16.95
CA ALA A 235 13.90 -29.67 -15.92
C ALA A 235 14.56 -31.05 -16.07
N GLY A 236 15.78 -31.23 -15.53
CA GLY A 236 16.31 -32.58 -15.40
C GLY A 236 17.80 -32.75 -15.69
N ALA A 237 18.66 -32.28 -14.84
CA ALA A 237 20.04 -32.79 -14.76
C ALA A 237 20.63 -32.61 -13.36
N ASN A 238 20.08 -33.34 -12.40
CA ASN A 238 20.84 -33.76 -11.23
C ASN A 238 21.00 -35.32 -11.31
N GLY A 239 21.84 -35.74 -12.22
CA GLY A 239 22.28 -37.14 -12.37
C GLY A 239 23.74 -37.21 -11.97
N GLY A 240 24.01 -37.85 -10.84
CA GLY A 240 25.32 -38.02 -10.26
C GLY A 240 26.38 -38.61 -11.22
N ARG A 241 27.59 -38.11 -11.13
CA ARG A 241 28.80 -38.80 -11.57
C ARG A 241 29.49 -39.40 -10.36
N GLY A 242 29.28 -40.72 -10.24
CA GLY A 242 30.07 -41.57 -9.40
C GLY A 242 31.52 -41.62 -9.88
N GLY A 243 32.42 -41.64 -8.92
CA GLY A 243 33.84 -41.74 -9.15
C GLY A 243 34.27 -43.03 -9.80
N GLN A 244 35.33 -42.98 -10.57
CA GLN A 244 36.20 -44.11 -10.82
C GLN A 244 37.62 -43.76 -10.42
N VAL A 245 38.07 -44.56 -9.45
CA VAL A 245 39.45 -44.71 -9.01
C VAL A 245 40.25 -45.37 -10.10
N ARG A 246 41.41 -44.86 -10.41
CA ARG A 246 42.66 -45.60 -10.64
C ARG A 246 43.85 -44.73 -10.23
#